data_b068ad1bc9e17f9883b2fbb6280dccf0
#
_entry.id   b068ad1bc9e17f9883b2fbb6280dccf0
#
_cell.length_a   1.000
_cell.length_b   1.000
_cell.length_c   1.000
_cell.angle_alpha   90.00
_cell.angle_beta   90.00
_cell.angle_gamma   90.00
#
_symmetry.space_group_name_H-M   'P 1'
#
loop_
_entity.id
_entity.type
_entity.pdbx_description
1 polymer ?
#
loop_
_entity_poly.entity_id
_entity_poly.type
_entity_poly.pdbx_seq_one_letter_code
_entity_poly.pdbx_strand_id
1 'polypeptide(L)'
;QTIGQKLPEGFQRAEFLLEHGFVDKIVPRDEQKRVIADILRMHRKPDALTLKNAGIGRDGQAEASGKFSFNRSGKSAWDTVLLSRDGARPVATDYIDAIFDDFMEFHGDRYFKDDGAIVGGIATFKGIPVTVIGQQKGKTTKENIRRNFGMPPPDGYRKALRLMQQAETFGRPIICFVDTPGAFCGIEAEERGQGEAIARNLFEMASLTVPVLSLVIGEGGSGGALAM
;
A
#
# COMPACT_ATOMS: atom_id res chain seq x y z
N GLN A 1 7.07 30.20 21.17
CA GLN A 1 7.77 31.33 21.86
C GLN A 1 8.68 30.87 23.00
N THR A 2 8.47 29.66 23.52
CA THR A 2 9.20 29.15 24.71
C THR A 2 10.69 28.85 24.44
N ILE A 3 11.06 28.56 23.20
CA ILE A 3 12.44 28.18 22.83
C ILE A 3 13.21 29.30 22.09
N GLY A 4 12.64 30.49 21.94
CA GLY A 4 13.30 31.66 21.32
C GLY A 4 13.72 31.49 19.86
N GLN A 5 13.29 30.42 19.19
CA GLN A 5 13.59 30.15 17.77
C GLN A 5 12.45 30.63 16.87
N LYS A 6 12.82 31.16 15.71
CA LYS A 6 11.85 31.50 14.66
C LYS A 6 11.39 30.20 13.99
N LEU A 7 10.09 29.90 14.05
CA LEU A 7 9.53 28.71 13.41
C LEU A 7 9.59 28.85 11.89
N PRO A 8 9.85 27.76 11.14
CA PRO A 8 9.74 27.74 9.69
C PRO A 8 8.35 28.15 9.22
N GLU A 9 8.27 28.65 7.99
CA GLU A 9 6.98 28.94 7.36
C GLU A 9 6.17 27.64 7.22
N GLY A 10 4.88 27.70 7.54
CA GLY A 10 3.99 26.52 7.48
C GLY A 10 4.12 25.54 8.63
N PHE A 11 5.01 25.79 9.62
CA PHE A 11 5.20 24.89 10.77
C PHE A 11 3.89 24.55 11.47
N GLN A 12 3.65 23.26 11.71
CA GLN A 12 2.43 22.70 12.32
C GLN A 12 1.11 22.95 11.55
N ARG A 13 1.16 23.37 10.29
CA ARG A 13 -0.02 23.37 9.42
C ARG A 13 -0.36 21.95 8.95
N ALA A 14 -1.54 21.78 8.36
CA ALA A 14 -2.00 20.47 7.89
C ALA A 14 -1.05 19.84 6.87
N GLU A 15 -0.51 20.64 5.95
CA GLU A 15 0.46 20.23 4.93
C GLU A 15 1.76 19.73 5.57
N PHE A 16 2.28 20.45 6.57
CA PHE A 16 3.45 20.04 7.34
C PHE A 16 3.21 18.69 8.02
N LEU A 17 2.04 18.50 8.66
CA LEU A 17 1.71 17.25 9.34
C LEU A 17 1.55 16.07 8.36
N LEU A 18 1.05 16.33 7.16
CA LEU A 18 0.94 15.33 6.11
C LEU A 18 2.32 14.91 5.60
N GLU A 19 3.18 15.87 5.27
CA GLU A 19 4.55 15.64 4.78
C GLU A 19 5.39 14.87 5.80
N HIS A 20 5.25 15.21 7.09
CA HIS A 20 5.93 14.54 8.20
C HIS A 20 5.23 13.26 8.68
N GLY A 21 4.23 12.79 7.96
CA GLY A 21 3.60 11.49 8.20
C GLY A 21 2.70 11.39 9.44
N PHE A 22 2.31 12.51 10.03
CA PHE A 22 1.51 12.51 11.27
C PHE A 22 0.00 12.38 11.04
N VAL A 23 -0.49 12.68 9.84
CA VAL A 23 -1.90 12.56 9.46
C VAL A 23 -2.07 11.78 8.17
N ASP A 24 -3.22 11.12 8.01
CA ASP A 24 -3.52 10.33 6.82
C ASP A 24 -3.94 11.17 5.62
N LYS A 25 -4.68 12.25 5.88
CA LYS A 25 -5.30 13.04 4.83
C LYS A 25 -5.68 14.44 5.33
N ILE A 26 -5.58 15.41 4.46
CA ILE A 26 -6.16 16.74 4.65
C ILE A 26 -7.54 16.75 4.00
N VAL A 27 -8.56 17.13 4.76
CA VAL A 27 -9.95 17.15 4.28
C VAL A 27 -10.55 18.53 4.47
N PRO A 28 -10.94 19.25 3.39
CA PRO A 28 -11.69 20.49 3.46
C PRO A 28 -12.98 20.34 4.28
N ARG A 29 -13.45 21.41 4.91
CA ARG A 29 -14.59 21.35 5.84
C ARG A 29 -15.89 20.91 5.18
N ASP A 30 -16.14 21.33 3.98
CA ASP A 30 -17.31 20.98 3.16
C ASP A 30 -17.33 19.50 2.77
N GLU A 31 -16.15 18.85 2.66
CA GLU A 31 -16.02 17.44 2.34
C GLU A 31 -16.02 16.51 3.57
N GLN A 32 -15.82 17.04 4.78
CA GLN A 32 -15.62 16.23 5.99
C GLN A 32 -16.75 15.23 6.23
N LYS A 33 -18.03 15.64 6.07
CA LYS A 33 -19.18 14.76 6.28
C LYS A 33 -19.12 13.55 5.34
N ARG A 34 -18.82 13.75 4.07
CA ARG A 34 -18.71 12.70 3.06
C ARG A 34 -17.52 11.77 3.38
N VAL A 35 -16.33 12.32 3.60
CA VAL A 35 -15.14 11.54 3.89
C VAL A 35 -15.27 10.72 5.17
N ILE A 36 -15.85 11.27 6.23
CA ILE A 36 -16.13 10.53 7.47
C ILE A 36 -17.12 9.40 7.22
N ALA A 37 -18.19 9.65 6.46
CA ALA A 37 -19.16 8.62 6.10
C ALA A 37 -18.52 7.48 5.28
N ASP A 38 -17.65 7.81 4.33
CA ASP A 38 -16.92 6.83 3.52
C ASP A 38 -15.97 6.00 4.39
N ILE A 39 -15.20 6.61 5.28
CA ILE A 39 -14.34 5.91 6.24
C ILE A 39 -15.17 4.95 7.09
N LEU A 40 -16.26 5.40 7.68
CA LEU A 40 -17.14 4.56 8.51
C LEU A 40 -17.72 3.39 7.72
N ARG A 41 -18.15 3.63 6.47
CA ARG A 41 -18.63 2.57 5.56
C ARG A 41 -17.57 1.52 5.30
N MET A 42 -16.35 1.93 4.99
CA MET A 42 -15.21 1.04 4.70
C MET A 42 -14.66 0.29 5.92
N HIS A 43 -15.10 0.66 7.13
CA HIS A 43 -14.75 -0.05 8.37
C HIS A 43 -15.86 -1.00 8.85
N ARG A 44 -16.99 -1.07 8.16
CA ARG A 44 -18.07 -2.01 8.51
C ARG A 44 -17.76 -3.40 7.97
N LYS A 45 -18.10 -4.42 8.75
CA LYS A 45 -18.11 -5.80 8.25
C LYS A 45 -19.17 -5.92 7.14
N PRO A 46 -18.86 -6.59 6.02
CA PRO A 46 -19.84 -6.84 4.96
C PRO A 46 -20.98 -7.71 5.49
N ASP A 47 -22.20 -7.40 5.06
CA ASP A 47 -23.36 -8.23 5.37
C ASP A 47 -23.41 -9.51 4.51
N ALA A 48 -24.30 -10.43 4.87
CA ALA A 48 -24.43 -11.71 4.19
C ALA A 48 -24.83 -11.57 2.71
N LEU A 49 -25.57 -10.52 2.35
CA LEU A 49 -25.96 -10.27 0.96
C LEU A 49 -24.76 -9.80 0.13
N THR A 50 -23.94 -8.92 0.68
CA THR A 50 -22.70 -8.44 0.07
C THR A 50 -21.73 -9.61 -0.18
N LEU A 51 -21.54 -10.49 0.80
CA LEU A 51 -20.70 -11.68 0.67
C LEU A 51 -21.23 -12.62 -0.41
N LYS A 52 -22.54 -12.87 -0.44
CA LYS A 52 -23.17 -13.69 -1.48
C LYS A 52 -23.00 -13.09 -2.88
N ASN A 53 -23.20 -11.79 -3.03
CA ASN A 53 -23.03 -11.11 -4.33
C ASN A 53 -21.57 -11.09 -4.79
N ALA A 54 -20.62 -11.12 -3.86
CA ALA A 54 -19.20 -11.27 -4.16
C ALA A 54 -18.79 -12.71 -4.51
N GLY A 55 -19.72 -13.67 -4.46
CA GLY A 55 -19.46 -15.10 -4.72
C GLY A 55 -18.82 -15.83 -3.53
N ILE A 56 -18.94 -15.28 -2.33
CA ILE A 56 -18.46 -15.91 -1.08
C ILE A 56 -19.62 -16.59 -0.40
N GLY A 57 -19.63 -17.92 -0.40
CA GLY A 57 -20.63 -18.75 0.30
C GLY A 57 -20.53 -18.63 1.82
N ARG A 58 -21.58 -19.11 2.53
CA ARG A 58 -21.63 -19.10 4.00
C ARG A 58 -20.46 -19.85 4.66
N ASP A 59 -19.83 -20.77 3.94
CA ASP A 59 -18.74 -21.62 4.42
C ASP A 59 -17.35 -21.12 4.01
N GLY A 60 -17.25 -19.87 3.54
CA GLY A 60 -15.97 -19.27 3.09
C GLY A 60 -15.36 -19.94 1.85
N GLN A 61 -16.07 -20.87 1.24
CA GLN A 61 -15.65 -21.49 -0.01
C GLN A 61 -16.12 -20.61 -1.17
N ALA A 62 -15.17 -19.90 -1.79
CA ALA A 62 -15.41 -19.33 -3.10
C ALA A 62 -15.69 -20.49 -4.07
N GLU A 63 -16.78 -20.41 -4.83
CA GLU A 63 -16.91 -21.30 -5.99
C GLU A 63 -15.71 -21.03 -6.90
N ALA A 64 -14.77 -21.98 -6.92
CA ALA A 64 -13.59 -21.92 -7.77
C ALA A 64 -14.03 -22.10 -9.22
N SER A 65 -14.59 -21.04 -9.80
CA SER A 65 -14.92 -21.02 -11.22
C SER A 65 -13.67 -20.63 -12.00
N GLY A 66 -12.94 -21.62 -12.42
CA GLY A 66 -11.93 -21.44 -13.46
C GLY A 66 -10.65 -22.22 -13.16
N LYS A 67 -10.32 -23.16 -14.02
CA LYS A 67 -8.97 -23.71 -14.11
C LYS A 67 -8.07 -22.58 -14.61
N PHE A 68 -7.29 -21.99 -13.69
CA PHE A 68 -6.18 -21.11 -14.07
C PHE A 68 -5.17 -21.97 -14.87
N SER A 69 -5.20 -21.89 -16.18
CA SER A 69 -4.10 -22.39 -17.00
C SER A 69 -3.02 -21.32 -17.03
N PHE A 70 -1.91 -21.55 -16.34
CA PHE A 70 -0.70 -20.78 -16.55
C PHE A 70 -0.20 -21.04 -17.99
N ASN A 71 -0.56 -20.14 -18.89
CA ASN A 71 0.05 -20.14 -20.21
C ASN A 71 1.49 -19.67 -20.03
N ARG A 72 2.43 -20.61 -19.89
CA ARG A 72 3.86 -20.32 -19.99
C ARG A 72 4.08 -19.84 -21.42
N SER A 73 3.99 -18.51 -21.63
CA SER A 73 4.46 -17.91 -22.87
C SER A 73 5.88 -18.43 -23.07
N GLY A 74 6.23 -18.87 -24.27
CA GLY A 74 7.57 -19.42 -24.58
C GLY A 74 8.72 -18.41 -24.43
N LYS A 75 8.59 -17.46 -23.52
CA LYS A 75 9.57 -16.42 -23.17
C LYS A 75 10.70 -17.02 -22.35
N SER A 76 11.91 -16.60 -22.64
CA SER A 76 13.09 -16.93 -21.80
C SER A 76 12.98 -16.24 -20.43
N ALA A 77 13.76 -16.69 -19.46
CA ALA A 77 13.87 -16.03 -18.17
C ALA A 77 14.32 -14.57 -18.32
N TRP A 78 15.21 -14.30 -19.28
CA TRP A 78 15.68 -12.94 -19.55
C TRP A 78 14.58 -12.04 -20.13
N ASP A 79 13.78 -12.54 -21.05
CA ASP A 79 12.60 -11.80 -21.59
C ASP A 79 11.64 -11.44 -20.47
N THR A 80 11.46 -12.32 -19.50
CA THR A 80 10.63 -12.07 -18.31
C THR A 80 11.19 -10.95 -17.45
N VAL A 81 12.52 -10.92 -17.24
CA VAL A 81 13.21 -9.83 -16.53
C VAL A 81 13.04 -8.51 -17.27
N LEU A 82 13.24 -8.49 -18.59
CA LEU A 82 13.06 -7.29 -19.40
C LEU A 82 11.62 -6.78 -19.33
N LEU A 83 10.65 -7.69 -19.41
CA LEU A 83 9.23 -7.32 -19.27
C LEU A 83 8.91 -6.73 -17.88
N SER A 84 9.48 -7.29 -16.81
CA SER A 84 9.26 -6.77 -15.45
C SER A 84 9.80 -5.34 -15.25
N ARG A 85 10.70 -4.90 -16.11
CA ARG A 85 11.33 -3.56 -16.12
C ARG A 85 10.80 -2.62 -17.19
N ASP A 86 9.88 -3.09 -18.01
CA ASP A 86 9.28 -2.26 -19.07
C ASP A 86 8.49 -1.10 -18.46
N GLY A 87 8.85 0.14 -18.78
CA GLY A 87 8.20 1.34 -18.27
C GLY A 87 6.77 1.56 -18.82
N ALA A 88 6.37 0.83 -19.85
CA ALA A 88 5.00 0.86 -20.39
C ALA A 88 4.03 -0.06 -19.60
N ARG A 89 4.54 -0.88 -18.69
CA ARG A 89 3.71 -1.75 -17.84
C ARG A 89 2.78 -0.94 -16.94
N PRO A 90 1.60 -1.48 -16.59
CA PRO A 90 0.81 -0.95 -15.50
C PRO A 90 1.59 -0.96 -14.18
N VAL A 91 1.42 0.08 -13.38
CA VAL A 91 1.97 0.22 -12.04
C VAL A 91 0.87 0.03 -10.99
N ALA A 92 1.22 -0.02 -9.70
CA ALA A 92 0.26 -0.34 -8.64
C ALA A 92 -1.02 0.51 -8.68
N THR A 93 -0.91 1.81 -8.93
CA THR A 93 -2.09 2.69 -9.04
C THR A 93 -3.01 2.33 -10.21
N ASP A 94 -2.48 1.87 -11.34
CA ASP A 94 -3.32 1.43 -12.47
C ASP A 94 -4.15 0.20 -12.11
N TYR A 95 -3.57 -0.74 -11.34
CA TYR A 95 -4.31 -1.90 -10.84
C TYR A 95 -5.34 -1.50 -9.79
N ILE A 96 -5.00 -0.56 -8.91
CA ILE A 96 -5.92 -0.05 -7.89
C ILE A 96 -7.15 0.58 -8.57
N ASP A 97 -6.94 1.47 -9.52
CA ASP A 97 -8.02 2.16 -10.25
C ASP A 97 -8.88 1.20 -11.10
N ALA A 98 -8.28 0.12 -11.61
CA ALA A 98 -8.99 -0.84 -12.46
C ALA A 98 -9.77 -1.92 -11.67
N ILE A 99 -9.35 -2.23 -10.45
CA ILE A 99 -9.86 -3.39 -9.70
C ILE A 99 -10.86 -2.96 -8.62
N PHE A 100 -10.66 -1.79 -7.99
CA PHE A 100 -11.42 -1.37 -6.83
C PHE A 100 -12.41 -0.26 -7.18
N ASP A 101 -13.58 -0.29 -6.53
CA ASP A 101 -14.64 0.69 -6.78
C ASP A 101 -14.34 2.05 -6.12
N ASP A 102 -13.77 2.01 -4.91
CA ASP A 102 -13.38 3.18 -4.12
C ASP A 102 -11.98 2.95 -3.57
N PHE A 103 -11.13 3.94 -3.68
CA PHE A 103 -9.83 3.91 -3.00
C PHE A 103 -9.59 5.21 -2.24
N MET A 104 -9.30 5.07 -0.96
CA MET A 104 -8.93 6.19 -0.10
C MET A 104 -7.50 5.99 0.37
N GLU A 105 -6.57 6.77 -0.19
CA GLU A 105 -5.17 6.72 0.19
C GLU A 105 -4.96 7.31 1.58
N PHE A 106 -4.14 6.60 2.37
CA PHE A 106 -3.66 7.00 3.69
C PHE A 106 -2.16 7.22 3.66
N HIS A 107 -1.71 8.24 4.38
CA HIS A 107 -0.34 8.72 4.35
C HIS A 107 0.36 8.55 5.70
N GLY A 108 1.70 8.54 5.61
CA GLY A 108 2.57 8.69 6.76
C GLY A 108 2.85 7.44 7.58
N ASP A 109 4.04 7.42 8.15
CA ASP A 109 4.54 6.35 9.02
C ASP A 109 4.30 6.58 10.51
N ARG A 110 3.87 7.76 10.91
CA ARG A 110 3.68 8.27 12.30
C ARG A 110 4.98 8.52 13.07
N TYR A 111 6.13 8.42 12.41
CA TYR A 111 7.43 8.59 13.04
C TYR A 111 8.29 9.68 12.41
N PHE A 112 8.34 9.74 11.07
CA PHE A 112 9.26 10.61 10.37
C PHE A 112 8.65 11.34 9.18
N LYS A 113 8.06 10.62 8.21
CA LYS A 113 7.46 11.23 7.01
C LYS A 113 6.50 10.30 6.29
N ASP A 114 5.86 10.82 5.24
CA ASP A 114 5.24 9.98 4.22
C ASP A 114 6.27 9.47 3.22
N ASP A 115 5.99 8.33 2.60
CA ASP A 115 6.82 7.75 1.55
C ASP A 115 6.06 7.64 0.23
N GLY A 116 6.69 8.12 -0.84
CA GLY A 116 6.12 8.06 -2.18
C GLY A 116 6.27 6.72 -2.90
N ALA A 117 7.16 5.83 -2.43
CA ALA A 117 7.34 4.51 -3.02
C ALA A 117 6.26 3.51 -2.56
N ILE A 118 5.53 3.82 -1.47
CA ILE A 118 4.38 3.04 -1.01
C ILE A 118 3.11 3.86 -1.18
N VAL A 119 2.16 3.33 -1.94
CA VAL A 119 0.77 3.78 -2.01
C VAL A 119 -0.07 2.79 -1.22
N GLY A 120 -0.88 3.26 -0.31
CA GLY A 120 -1.71 2.36 0.49
C GLY A 120 -2.89 3.04 1.14
N GLY A 121 -3.92 2.26 1.43
CA GLY A 121 -5.15 2.77 2.00
C GLY A 121 -6.23 1.72 2.08
N ILE A 122 -7.46 2.17 2.13
CA ILE A 122 -8.64 1.31 2.14
C ILE A 122 -9.42 1.46 0.83
N ALA A 123 -9.97 0.35 0.36
CA ALA A 123 -10.71 0.28 -0.88
C ALA A 123 -11.95 -0.61 -0.73
N THR A 124 -12.79 -0.61 -1.74
CA THR A 124 -13.93 -1.53 -1.83
C THR A 124 -13.74 -2.46 -3.03
N PHE A 125 -13.75 -3.76 -2.79
CA PHE A 125 -13.73 -4.80 -3.81
C PHE A 125 -15.04 -5.57 -3.80
N LYS A 126 -15.86 -5.40 -4.84
CA LYS A 126 -17.21 -6.01 -4.91
C LYS A 126 -18.05 -5.79 -3.65
N GLY A 127 -18.01 -4.58 -3.10
CA GLY A 127 -18.70 -4.22 -1.87
C GLY A 127 -18.02 -4.64 -0.57
N ILE A 128 -16.88 -5.35 -0.63
CA ILE A 128 -16.11 -5.80 0.54
C ILE A 128 -14.99 -4.81 0.82
N PRO A 129 -14.94 -4.22 2.02
CA PRO A 129 -13.81 -3.37 2.41
C PRO A 129 -12.51 -4.17 2.50
N VAL A 130 -11.46 -3.68 1.85
CA VAL A 130 -10.13 -4.28 1.84
C VAL A 130 -9.06 -3.22 2.12
N THR A 131 -7.93 -3.63 2.64
CA THR A 131 -6.73 -2.78 2.71
C THR A 131 -5.86 -3.09 1.50
N VAL A 132 -5.46 -2.06 0.77
CA VAL A 132 -4.62 -2.19 -0.43
C VAL A 132 -3.30 -1.47 -0.17
N ILE A 133 -2.19 -2.13 -0.49
CA ILE A 133 -0.84 -1.59 -0.34
C ILE A 133 -0.07 -1.93 -1.62
N GLY A 134 0.57 -0.95 -2.23
CA GLY A 134 1.32 -1.15 -3.47
C GLY A 134 2.69 -0.48 -3.44
N GLN A 135 3.70 -1.19 -3.94
CA GLN A 135 4.97 -0.58 -4.30
C GLN A 135 4.80 0.12 -5.63
N GLN A 136 5.02 1.43 -5.61
CA GLN A 136 4.69 2.32 -6.72
C GLN A 136 5.94 2.79 -7.46
N LYS A 137 6.02 2.46 -8.73
CA LYS A 137 6.96 3.07 -9.69
C LYS A 137 6.30 4.24 -10.42
N GLY A 138 7.10 5.10 -11.03
CA GLY A 138 6.62 6.16 -11.91
C GLY A 138 6.60 5.71 -13.37
N LYS A 139 5.78 6.37 -14.19
CA LYS A 139 5.74 6.20 -15.66
C LYS A 139 6.71 7.13 -16.39
N THR A 140 7.23 8.14 -15.71
CA THR A 140 8.22 9.09 -16.23
C THR A 140 9.44 9.11 -15.31
N THR A 141 10.57 9.60 -15.81
CA THR A 141 11.79 9.75 -15.00
C THR A 141 11.54 10.62 -13.77
N LYS A 142 10.79 11.72 -13.91
CA LYS A 142 10.46 12.63 -12.81
C LYS A 142 9.62 11.93 -11.73
N GLU A 143 8.64 11.12 -12.15
CA GLU A 143 7.82 10.32 -11.23
C GLU A 143 8.65 9.23 -10.57
N ASN A 144 9.51 8.55 -11.31
CA ASN A 144 10.40 7.53 -10.74
C ASN A 144 11.30 8.11 -9.65
N ILE A 145 11.87 9.30 -9.85
CA ILE A 145 12.64 10.00 -8.82
C ILE A 145 11.77 10.26 -7.58
N ARG A 146 10.56 10.79 -7.76
CA ARG A 146 9.62 11.06 -6.66
C ARG A 146 9.19 9.79 -5.92
N ARG A 147 9.08 8.67 -6.64
CA ARG A 147 8.70 7.36 -6.12
C ARG A 147 9.91 6.51 -5.71
N ASN A 148 11.10 7.12 -5.66
CA ASN A 148 12.35 6.45 -5.35
C ASN A 148 12.53 5.13 -6.13
N PHE A 149 12.12 5.12 -7.40
CA PHE A 149 12.17 3.96 -8.31
C PHE A 149 11.43 2.72 -7.78
N GLY A 150 10.44 2.91 -6.93
CA GLY A 150 9.74 1.80 -6.26
C GLY A 150 10.56 1.12 -5.16
N MET A 151 11.59 1.79 -4.65
CA MET A 151 12.42 1.31 -3.55
C MET A 151 12.02 2.00 -2.24
N PRO A 152 11.21 1.38 -1.36
CA PRO A 152 10.78 2.03 -0.15
C PRO A 152 11.94 2.21 0.84
N PRO A 153 12.09 3.41 1.44
CA PRO A 153 12.88 3.64 2.64
C PRO A 153 12.14 3.10 3.90
N PRO A 154 12.73 3.17 5.09
CA PRO A 154 12.09 2.67 6.32
C PRO A 154 10.67 3.18 6.56
N ASP A 155 10.43 4.43 6.20
CA ASP A 155 9.14 5.11 6.35
C ASP A 155 8.05 4.40 5.53
N GLY A 156 8.37 3.93 4.33
CA GLY A 156 7.47 3.18 3.47
C GLY A 156 7.06 1.84 4.10
N TYR A 157 8.00 1.09 4.64
CA TYR A 157 7.70 -0.18 5.34
C TYR A 157 6.90 0.04 6.60
N ARG A 158 7.20 1.09 7.39
CA ARG A 158 6.42 1.44 8.58
C ARG A 158 4.99 1.88 8.23
N LYS A 159 4.82 2.64 7.15
CA LYS A 159 3.50 2.99 6.59
C LYS A 159 2.73 1.73 6.21
N ALA A 160 3.36 0.80 5.48
CA ALA A 160 2.74 -0.47 5.10
C ALA A 160 2.32 -1.28 6.33
N LEU A 161 3.22 -1.44 7.32
CA LEU A 161 2.92 -2.16 8.56
C LEU A 161 1.74 -1.55 9.31
N ARG A 162 1.70 -0.23 9.44
CA ARG A 162 0.60 0.48 10.09
C ARG A 162 -0.75 0.18 9.43
N LEU A 163 -0.77 0.13 8.09
CA LEU A 163 -1.97 -0.22 7.34
C LEU A 163 -2.37 -1.69 7.53
N MET A 164 -1.39 -2.60 7.61
CA MET A 164 -1.64 -4.02 7.91
C MET A 164 -2.21 -4.21 9.32
N GLN A 165 -1.67 -3.53 10.33
CA GLN A 165 -2.18 -3.56 11.70
C GLN A 165 -3.59 -2.97 11.80
N GLN A 166 -3.88 -1.90 11.03
CA GLN A 166 -5.23 -1.37 10.93
C GLN A 166 -6.17 -2.37 10.26
N ALA A 167 -5.72 -3.07 9.22
CA ALA A 167 -6.50 -4.12 8.56
C ALA A 167 -6.87 -5.24 9.53
N GLU A 168 -5.90 -5.73 10.31
CA GLU A 168 -6.10 -6.72 11.36
C GLU A 168 -7.16 -6.26 12.38
N THR A 169 -7.03 -5.02 12.88
CA THR A 169 -7.97 -4.46 13.86
C THR A 169 -9.42 -4.44 13.35
N PHE A 170 -9.61 -4.13 12.08
CA PHE A 170 -10.94 -4.03 11.47
C PHE A 170 -11.39 -5.30 10.71
N GLY A 171 -10.56 -6.34 10.69
CA GLY A 171 -10.86 -7.61 10.04
C GLY A 171 -10.94 -7.50 8.51
N ARG A 172 -10.14 -6.62 7.88
CA ARG A 172 -10.12 -6.46 6.43
C ARG A 172 -9.04 -7.34 5.79
N PRO A 173 -9.34 -8.04 4.69
CA PRO A 173 -8.31 -8.66 3.86
C PRO A 173 -7.30 -7.61 3.37
N ILE A 174 -6.05 -8.05 3.22
CA ILE A 174 -4.95 -7.22 2.74
C ILE A 174 -4.57 -7.68 1.33
N ILE A 175 -4.45 -6.74 0.40
CA ILE A 175 -4.01 -6.99 -0.97
C ILE A 175 -2.75 -6.15 -1.21
N CYS A 176 -1.63 -6.82 -1.49
CA CYS A 176 -0.35 -6.19 -1.76
C CYS A 176 0.00 -6.32 -3.24
N PHE A 177 0.37 -5.21 -3.88
CA PHE A 177 0.96 -5.17 -5.21
C PHE A 177 2.47 -4.97 -5.08
N VAL A 178 3.24 -5.99 -5.47
CA VAL A 178 4.70 -6.00 -5.33
C VAL A 178 5.36 -5.64 -6.65
N ASP A 179 6.11 -4.54 -6.66
CA ASP A 179 6.92 -4.10 -7.80
C ASP A 179 8.11 -3.25 -7.33
N THR A 180 9.16 -3.91 -6.90
CA THR A 180 10.37 -3.24 -6.41
C THR A 180 11.63 -3.98 -6.84
N PRO A 181 12.71 -3.27 -7.24
CA PRO A 181 14.02 -3.88 -7.37
C PRO A 181 14.67 -4.26 -6.02
N GLY A 182 14.13 -3.75 -4.92
CA GLY A 182 14.60 -3.96 -3.55
C GLY A 182 14.26 -2.79 -2.64
N ALA A 183 14.64 -2.90 -1.38
CA ALA A 183 14.57 -1.77 -0.45
C ALA A 183 15.61 -0.71 -0.81
N PHE A 184 15.34 0.55 -0.47
CA PHE A 184 16.29 1.64 -0.69
C PHE A 184 17.56 1.42 0.16
N CYS A 185 18.72 1.48 -0.48
CA CYS A 185 20.04 1.17 0.11
C CYS A 185 20.90 2.42 0.41
N GLY A 186 20.27 3.57 0.66
CA GLY A 186 20.99 4.81 0.99
C GLY A 186 21.42 4.89 2.45
N ILE A 187 22.45 5.67 2.75
CA ILE A 187 22.96 5.91 4.12
C ILE A 187 21.83 6.37 5.04
N GLU A 188 21.02 7.32 4.59
CA GLU A 188 19.86 7.81 5.37
C GLU A 188 18.84 6.72 5.73
N ALA A 189 18.69 5.70 4.88
CA ALA A 189 17.79 4.59 5.17
C ALA A 189 18.39 3.68 6.25
N GLU A 190 19.69 3.40 6.17
CA GLU A 190 20.38 2.61 7.20
C GLU A 190 20.36 3.32 8.57
N GLU A 191 20.64 4.63 8.60
CA GLU A 191 20.59 5.44 9.82
C GLU A 191 19.19 5.44 10.46
N ARG A 192 18.14 5.28 9.66
CA ARG A 192 16.75 5.23 10.13
C ARG A 192 16.21 3.82 10.30
N GLY A 193 17.06 2.80 10.21
CA GLY A 193 16.74 1.41 10.52
C GLY A 193 16.03 0.67 9.39
N GLN A 194 16.59 0.70 8.18
CA GLN A 194 16.03 -0.03 7.02
C GLN A 194 15.85 -1.52 7.29
N GLY A 195 16.90 -2.16 7.83
CA GLY A 195 16.85 -3.59 8.16
C GLY A 195 15.81 -3.91 9.23
N GLU A 196 15.69 -3.05 10.26
CA GLU A 196 14.68 -3.21 11.31
C GLU A 196 13.26 -3.09 10.76
N ALA A 197 13.00 -2.09 9.93
CA ALA A 197 11.66 -1.87 9.37
C ALA A 197 11.21 -3.07 8.50
N ILE A 198 12.11 -3.65 7.71
CA ILE A 198 11.83 -4.86 6.92
C ILE A 198 11.61 -6.06 7.82
N ALA A 199 12.51 -6.30 8.80
CA ALA A 199 12.40 -7.44 9.72
C ALA A 199 11.11 -7.35 10.55
N ARG A 200 10.74 -6.15 10.98
CA ARG A 200 9.51 -5.91 11.73
C ARG A 200 8.27 -6.24 10.90
N ASN A 201 8.23 -5.83 9.63
CA ASN A 201 7.12 -6.18 8.74
C ASN A 201 6.99 -7.70 8.61
N LEU A 202 8.08 -8.42 8.34
CA LEU A 202 8.06 -9.88 8.23
C LEU A 202 7.55 -10.56 9.50
N PHE A 203 8.01 -10.09 10.66
CA PHE A 203 7.59 -10.63 11.96
C PHE A 203 6.09 -10.40 12.22
N GLU A 204 5.62 -9.19 12.02
CA GLU A 204 4.21 -8.83 12.27
C GLU A 204 3.27 -9.49 11.24
N MET A 205 3.68 -9.56 9.96
CA MET A 205 2.90 -10.26 8.93
C MET A 205 2.66 -11.73 9.26
N ALA A 206 3.62 -12.40 9.89
CA ALA A 206 3.47 -13.79 10.31
C ALA A 206 2.38 -14.01 11.39
N SER A 207 1.97 -12.95 12.08
CA SER A 207 0.96 -12.99 13.13
C SER A 207 -0.43 -12.51 12.69
N LEU A 208 -0.56 -12.00 11.47
CA LEU A 208 -1.86 -11.55 10.95
C LEU A 208 -2.84 -12.71 10.79
N THR A 209 -4.07 -12.50 11.21
CA THR A 209 -5.17 -13.47 11.10
C THR A 209 -6.09 -13.19 9.91
N VAL A 210 -6.05 -11.96 9.38
CA VAL A 210 -6.76 -11.61 8.15
C VAL A 210 -6.04 -12.18 6.92
N PRO A 211 -6.76 -12.53 5.84
CA PRO A 211 -6.14 -12.98 4.60
C PRO A 211 -5.19 -11.91 4.02
N VAL A 212 -4.00 -12.34 3.64
CA VAL A 212 -3.02 -11.51 2.93
C VAL A 212 -2.78 -12.10 1.55
N LEU A 213 -3.00 -11.31 0.51
CA LEU A 213 -2.75 -11.69 -0.87
C LEU A 213 -1.68 -10.78 -1.46
N SER A 214 -0.51 -11.32 -1.76
CA SER A 214 0.58 -10.59 -2.42
C SER A 214 0.65 -10.95 -3.90
N LEU A 215 0.54 -9.94 -4.75
CA LEU A 215 0.56 -10.04 -6.21
C LEU A 215 1.84 -9.39 -6.74
N VAL A 216 2.76 -10.20 -7.28
CA VAL A 216 3.96 -9.67 -7.94
C VAL A 216 3.56 -9.20 -9.33
N ILE A 217 3.51 -7.89 -9.52
CA ILE A 217 3.10 -7.24 -10.78
C ILE A 217 4.29 -6.77 -11.63
N GLY A 218 5.50 -6.88 -11.13
CA GLY A 218 6.74 -6.47 -11.80
C GLY A 218 7.96 -7.13 -11.20
N GLU A 219 8.90 -6.35 -10.66
CA GLU A 219 10.06 -6.88 -9.95
C GLU A 219 9.70 -7.26 -8.50
N GLY A 220 10.29 -8.36 -8.02
CA GLY A 220 10.12 -8.81 -6.64
C GLY A 220 11.48 -8.94 -5.94
N GLY A 221 12.15 -7.81 -5.70
CA GLY A 221 13.53 -7.79 -5.22
C GLY A 221 13.68 -7.97 -3.71
N SER A 222 14.36 -9.08 -3.31
CA SER A 222 14.94 -9.26 -1.97
C SER A 222 13.94 -9.06 -0.80
N GLY A 223 14.47 -8.68 0.37
CA GLY A 223 13.67 -8.35 1.57
C GLY A 223 12.67 -7.22 1.34
N GLY A 224 12.95 -6.33 0.39
CA GLY A 224 12.04 -5.25 0.01
C GLY A 224 10.71 -5.73 -0.54
N ALA A 225 10.71 -6.83 -1.29
CA ALA A 225 9.48 -7.45 -1.78
C ALA A 225 8.82 -8.35 -0.71
N LEU A 226 9.62 -9.03 0.11
CA LEU A 226 9.11 -9.95 1.13
C LEU A 226 8.37 -9.25 2.28
N ALA A 227 8.68 -7.98 2.52
CA ALA A 227 8.10 -7.18 3.60
C ALA A 227 6.73 -6.57 3.23
N MET A 228 6.06 -7.14 2.17
CA MET A 228 4.80 -6.66 1.60
C MET A 228 3.80 -7.79 1.39
#